data_86561f4e3198ebc0a05a66fa90770596
#
_entry.id   86561f4e3198ebc0a05a66fa90770596
#
_cell.length_a   1.000
_cell.length_b   1.000
_cell.length_c   1.000
_cell.angle_alpha   90.00
_cell.angle_beta   90.00
_cell.angle_gamma   90.00
#
_symmetry.space_group_name_H-M   'P 1'
#
loop_
_entity.id
_entity.type
_entity.pdbx_description
1 polymer ?
#
loop_
_entity_poly.entity_id
_entity_poly.type
_entity_poly.pdbx_seq_one_letter_code
_entity_poly.pdbx_strand_id
1 'polypeptide(L)' 'QAERIYVQQRLRENGADVYDWLENGAHVYICGAIAMGKDVQQVLLEIVSKHGGKSPDESREYISQLHSSGRLAKDVY' A
#
# COMPACT_ATOMS: atom_id res chain seq x y z
N GLN A 1 0.72 11.99 18.99
CA GLN A 1 0.49 12.17 17.68
C GLN A 1 -0.94 12.33 17.31
N ALA A 2 -1.30 13.51 17.10
CA ALA A 2 -2.68 13.78 16.84
C ALA A 2 -3.18 13.00 15.64
N GLU A 3 -2.26 12.65 14.82
CA GLU A 3 -2.62 11.91 13.68
C GLU A 3 -2.56 10.48 13.85
N ARG A 4 -2.84 10.04 14.98
CA ARG A 4 -3.02 8.66 15.17
C ARG A 4 -4.16 8.17 14.37
N ILE A 5 -4.41 8.80 13.32
CA ILE A 5 -5.40 8.38 12.39
C ILE A 5 -4.98 7.10 11.80
N TYR A 6 -5.91 6.22 11.64
CA TYR A 6 -5.62 4.91 11.13
C TYR A 6 -5.28 5.01 9.67
N VAL A 7 -4.02 4.89 9.35
CA VAL A 7 -3.53 5.04 7.99
C VAL A 7 -4.26 4.12 7.04
N GLN A 8 -4.54 2.90 7.50
CA GLN A 8 -5.26 1.94 6.67
C GLN A 8 -6.60 2.47 6.22
N GLN A 9 -7.33 3.10 7.13
CA GLN A 9 -8.64 3.64 6.79
C GLN A 9 -8.52 4.77 5.80
N ARG A 10 -7.54 5.65 5.99
CA ARG A 10 -7.32 6.74 5.06
C ARG A 10 -6.97 6.24 3.68
N LEU A 11 -6.14 5.21 3.62
CA LEU A 11 -5.77 4.62 2.35
C LEU A 11 -6.99 4.06 1.63
N ARG A 12 -7.87 3.38 2.38
CA ARG A 12 -9.07 2.84 1.77
C ARG A 12 -9.99 3.92 1.23
N GLU A 13 -10.14 5.00 1.98
CA GLU A 13 -11.01 6.09 1.57
C GLU A 13 -10.50 6.76 0.31
N ASN A 14 -9.19 6.74 0.11
CA ASN A 14 -8.58 7.38 -1.05
C ASN A 14 -7.97 6.36 -2.00
N GLY A 15 -8.55 5.17 -2.06
CA GLY A 15 -7.97 4.07 -2.81
C GLY A 15 -7.72 4.38 -4.28
N ALA A 16 -8.68 5.03 -4.93
CA ALA A 16 -8.51 5.36 -6.34
C ALA A 16 -7.33 6.29 -6.55
N ASP A 17 -7.19 7.29 -5.68
CA ASP A 17 -6.08 8.22 -5.77
C ASP A 17 -4.76 7.53 -5.50
N VAL A 18 -4.75 6.64 -4.49
CA VAL A 18 -3.54 5.91 -4.15
C VAL A 18 -3.11 5.04 -5.32
N TYR A 19 -4.04 4.34 -5.93
CA TYR A 19 -3.71 3.49 -7.08
C TYR A 19 -3.17 4.34 -8.22
N ASP A 20 -3.77 5.49 -8.47
CA ASP A 20 -3.32 6.38 -9.51
C ASP A 20 -1.90 6.85 -9.25
N TRP A 21 -1.58 7.21 -8.01
CA TRP A 21 -0.23 7.60 -7.65
C TRP A 21 0.76 6.45 -7.89
N LEU A 22 0.39 5.23 -7.55
CA LEU A 22 1.26 4.08 -7.76
C LEU A 22 1.51 3.87 -9.26
N GLU A 23 0.48 4.03 -10.07
CA GLU A 23 0.64 3.87 -11.52
C GLU A 23 1.54 4.96 -12.10
N ASN A 24 1.60 6.10 -11.46
CA ASN A 24 2.42 7.21 -11.91
C ASN A 24 3.80 7.25 -11.27
N GLY A 25 4.19 6.17 -10.61
CA GLY A 25 5.55 6.04 -10.13
C GLY A 25 5.78 6.49 -8.69
N ALA A 26 4.74 6.69 -7.93
CA ALA A 26 4.90 7.13 -6.55
C ALA A 26 5.60 6.08 -5.70
N HIS A 27 6.27 6.56 -4.67
CA HIS A 27 6.95 5.69 -3.71
C HIS A 27 6.12 5.61 -2.45
N VAL A 28 6.15 4.44 -1.80
CA VAL A 28 5.45 4.23 -0.55
C VAL A 28 6.47 3.86 0.51
N TYR A 29 6.41 4.53 1.64
CA TYR A 29 7.31 4.27 2.74
C TYR A 29 6.50 4.01 4.00
N ILE A 30 6.63 2.83 4.55
CA ILE A 30 5.89 2.42 5.73
C ILE A 30 6.86 2.32 6.90
N CYS A 31 6.58 3.04 7.97
CA CYS A 31 7.40 2.91 9.16
C CYS A 31 6.50 2.76 10.37
N GLY A 32 6.97 1.98 11.34
CA GLY A 32 6.21 1.74 12.55
C GLY A 32 6.31 0.28 12.98
N ALA A 33 5.30 -0.17 13.69
CA ALA A 33 5.27 -1.53 14.20
C ALA A 33 5.06 -2.53 13.07
N ILE A 34 5.57 -3.74 13.27
CA ILE A 34 5.44 -4.80 12.26
C ILE A 34 3.97 -5.05 11.93
N ALA A 35 3.12 -5.08 12.96
CA ALA A 35 1.70 -5.33 12.74
C ALA A 35 1.08 -4.25 11.85
N MET A 36 1.47 -3.01 12.08
CA MET A 36 0.97 -1.91 11.26
C MET A 36 1.43 -2.05 9.81
N GLY A 37 2.68 -2.47 9.63
CA GLY A 37 3.20 -2.68 8.28
C GLY A 37 2.43 -3.74 7.53
N LYS A 38 2.06 -4.82 8.21
CA LYS A 38 1.26 -5.86 7.58
C LYS A 38 -0.13 -5.35 7.21
N ASP A 39 -0.74 -4.58 8.09
CA ASP A 39 -2.07 -4.04 7.84
C ASP A 39 -2.07 -3.10 6.64
N VAL A 40 -1.07 -2.23 6.58
CA VAL A 40 -0.96 -1.29 5.46
C VAL A 40 -0.73 -2.06 4.15
N GLN A 41 0.11 -3.08 4.18
CA GLN A 41 0.37 -3.86 2.99
C GLN A 41 -0.90 -4.58 2.52
N GLN A 42 -1.69 -5.09 3.45
CA GLN A 42 -2.95 -5.73 3.10
C GLN A 42 -3.91 -4.75 2.43
N VAL A 43 -3.97 -3.53 2.95
CA VAL A 43 -4.81 -2.49 2.36
C VAL A 43 -4.32 -2.14 0.96
N LEU A 44 -3.02 -2.07 0.76
CA LEU A 44 -2.48 -1.81 -0.56
C LEU A 44 -2.87 -2.90 -1.55
N LEU A 45 -2.83 -4.16 -1.12
CA LEU A 45 -3.31 -5.26 -1.96
C LEU A 45 -4.76 -5.07 -2.34
N GLU A 46 -5.59 -4.70 -1.39
CA GLU A 46 -7.01 -4.46 -1.65
C GLU A 46 -7.21 -3.33 -2.65
N ILE A 47 -6.44 -2.27 -2.49
CA ILE A 47 -6.54 -1.12 -3.38
C ILE A 47 -6.15 -1.52 -4.81
N VAL A 48 -5.05 -2.22 -4.96
CA VAL A 48 -4.59 -2.63 -6.28
C VAL A 48 -5.59 -3.58 -6.91
N SER A 49 -6.14 -4.49 -6.14
CA SER A 49 -7.12 -5.44 -6.65
C SER A 49 -8.39 -4.72 -7.09
N LYS A 50 -8.89 -3.82 -6.23
CA LYS A 50 -10.16 -3.17 -6.48
C LYS A 50 -10.07 -2.14 -7.60
N HIS A 51 -9.10 -1.27 -7.52
CA HIS A 51 -9.00 -0.15 -8.46
C HIS A 51 -8.22 -0.50 -9.71
N GLY A 52 -7.38 -1.52 -9.63
CA GLY A 52 -6.66 -2.00 -10.80
C GLY A 52 -7.33 -3.14 -11.51
N GLY A 53 -8.43 -3.66 -10.96
CA GLY A 53 -9.14 -4.78 -11.57
C GLY A 53 -8.30 -6.04 -11.65
N LYS A 54 -7.44 -6.28 -10.68
CA LYS A 54 -6.51 -7.39 -10.71
C LYS A 54 -6.97 -8.51 -9.79
N SER A 55 -6.58 -9.74 -10.17
CA SER A 55 -6.82 -10.89 -9.30
C SER A 55 -5.92 -10.79 -8.07
N PRO A 56 -6.19 -11.59 -7.02
CA PRO A 56 -5.32 -11.57 -5.84
C PRO A 56 -3.86 -11.88 -6.19
N ASP A 57 -3.61 -12.80 -7.11
CA ASP A 57 -2.25 -13.14 -7.50
C ASP A 57 -1.59 -11.98 -8.23
N GLU A 58 -2.32 -11.35 -9.13
CA GLU A 58 -1.80 -10.19 -9.86
C GLU A 58 -1.53 -9.03 -8.92
N SER A 59 -2.38 -8.87 -7.91
CA SER A 59 -2.18 -7.81 -6.93
C SER A 59 -0.92 -8.05 -6.13
N ARG A 60 -0.67 -9.29 -5.72
CA ARG A 60 0.55 -9.61 -4.99
C ARG A 60 1.78 -9.38 -5.86
N GLU A 61 1.68 -9.74 -7.14
CA GLU A 61 2.78 -9.50 -8.08
C GLU A 61 3.07 -8.01 -8.21
N TYR A 62 2.02 -7.21 -8.30
CA TYR A 62 2.15 -5.76 -8.40
C TYR A 62 2.89 -5.20 -7.19
N ILE A 63 2.49 -5.61 -5.99
CA ILE A 63 3.12 -5.14 -4.76
C ILE A 63 4.57 -5.64 -4.70
N SER A 64 4.82 -6.86 -5.13
CA SER A 64 6.15 -7.41 -5.15
C SER A 64 7.07 -6.61 -6.06
N GLN A 65 6.56 -6.18 -7.20
CA GLN A 65 7.34 -5.36 -8.11
C GLN A 65 7.63 -3.98 -7.55
N LEU A 66 6.69 -3.40 -6.81
CA LEU A 66 6.95 -2.15 -6.12
C LEU A 66 8.09 -2.31 -5.13
N HIS A 67 8.08 -3.42 -4.42
CA HIS A 67 9.11 -3.71 -3.43
C HIS A 67 10.47 -3.89 -4.12
N SER A 68 10.50 -4.67 -5.19
CA SER A 68 11.73 -4.97 -5.90
C SER A 68 12.34 -3.74 -6.55
N SER A 69 11.51 -2.82 -6.99
CA SER A 69 12.01 -1.60 -7.65
C SER A 69 12.36 -0.51 -6.66
N GLY A 70 12.21 -0.77 -5.36
CA GLY A 70 12.52 0.23 -4.34
C GLY A 70 11.44 1.26 -4.13
N ARG A 71 10.27 1.06 -4.72
CA ARG A 71 9.18 2.02 -4.56
C ARG A 71 8.33 1.76 -3.34
N LEU A 72 8.44 0.56 -2.76
CA LEU A 72 7.77 0.23 -1.51
C LEU A 72 8.84 -0.15 -0.50
N ALA A 73 9.00 0.64 0.53
CA ALA A 73 9.99 0.39 1.56
C ALA A 73 9.30 0.32 2.91
N LYS A 74 9.79 -0.56 3.77
CA LYS A 74 9.25 -0.70 5.10
C LYS A 74 10.37 -0.56 6.12
N ASP A 75 10.12 0.21 7.13
CA ASP A 75 11.02 0.34 8.27
C ASP A 75 10.19 0.01 9.49
N VAL A 76 10.03 -1.28 9.77
CA VAL A 76 9.15 -1.73 10.84
C VAL A 76 9.95 -2.43 11.92
N TYR A 77 9.44 -2.35 13.15
CA TYR A 77 10.12 -2.93 14.30
C TYR A 77 9.14 -3.28 15.43
#